data_5f3b832026a70fa758d8e186117e9e4b
#
_entry.id   5f3b832026a70fa758d8e186117e9e4b
#
_cell.length_a   1.000
_cell.length_b   1.000
_cell.length_c   1.000
_cell.angle_alpha   90.00
_cell.angle_beta   90.00
_cell.angle_gamma   90.00
#
_symmetry.space_group_name_H-M   'P 1'
#
loop_
_entity.id
_entity.type
_entity.pdbx_description
1 polymer ?
#
loop_
_entity_poly.entity_id
_entity_poly.type
_entity_poly.pdbx_seq_one_letter_code
_entity_poly.pdbx_strand_id
1 'polypeptide(L)'
;MMLRALYLIILVLGVSTPVQADCTAANETEPCIASEQWQFSLAMGAGYRSNPLHGGHNIPLWLMPDLSYYGEHWFFDNATLGYSWELGPDLQLSLVSRFNEEQGYFRRRSPVNLFESQFISDMGVAGPVQKVATKQELSISQADKRPLALDGGLQLNWFLPGLHLKLNWWHDISQQYDGQHLRMAASTGWHSRIGEWQLGAALAWKDQHLMHTYYGLNAQEGDGLEYRAEASWQPEISLQWQYPLTERWQLLSLWRYRWLNADVAIPAEPGRMQSPLLQESAVKSWFVGFSYRFL
;
A
#
# COMPACT_ATOMS: atom_id res chain seq x y z
N MET A 1 -22.53 29.49 16.18
CA MET A 1 -22.61 29.47 14.71
C MET A 1 -22.12 28.14 14.08
N MET A 2 -21.33 27.32 14.76
CA MET A 2 -20.83 26.03 14.21
C MET A 2 -21.87 24.90 14.09
N LEU A 3 -22.93 24.89 14.91
CA LEU A 3 -23.92 23.81 14.89
C LEU A 3 -24.86 23.80 13.67
N ARG A 4 -25.02 24.95 12.97
CA ARG A 4 -25.88 25.04 11.77
C ARG A 4 -25.20 24.58 10.48
N ALA A 5 -23.87 24.55 10.44
CA ALA A 5 -23.10 24.01 9.29
C ALA A 5 -23.14 22.49 9.24
N LEU A 6 -23.18 21.82 10.39
CA LEU A 6 -23.21 20.35 10.47
C LEU A 6 -24.54 19.76 9.95
N TYR A 7 -25.64 20.46 10.11
CA TYR A 7 -26.97 20.01 9.63
C TYR A 7 -27.14 20.09 8.11
N LEU A 8 -26.37 20.95 7.44
CA LEU A 8 -26.45 21.09 5.97
C LEU A 8 -25.70 20.00 5.24
N ILE A 9 -24.69 19.42 5.85
CA ILE A 9 -23.90 18.30 5.27
C ILE A 9 -24.70 16.98 5.33
N ILE A 10 -25.52 16.80 6.36
CA ILE A 10 -26.32 15.57 6.54
C ILE A 10 -27.52 15.50 5.56
N LEU A 11 -27.97 16.64 5.04
CA LEU A 11 -29.18 16.68 4.18
C LEU A 11 -28.90 16.40 2.68
N VAL A 12 -27.64 16.35 2.27
CA VAL A 12 -27.23 16.04 0.88
C VAL A 12 -27.01 14.53 0.66
N LEU A 13 -27.00 13.72 1.73
CA LEU A 13 -26.74 12.27 1.67
C LEU A 13 -27.98 11.39 1.40
N GLY A 14 -29.08 11.97 0.99
CA GLY A 14 -30.30 11.22 0.79
C GLY A 14 -30.80 11.29 -0.66
N VAL A 15 -30.54 10.30 -1.42
CA VAL A 15 -31.17 9.67 -2.60
C VAL A 15 -30.11 9.37 -3.68
N SER A 16 -29.38 8.31 -3.52
CA SER A 16 -28.74 7.63 -4.66
C SER A 16 -29.60 6.41 -5.02
N THR A 17 -30.16 6.41 -6.20
CA THR A 17 -30.69 5.19 -6.82
C THR A 17 -29.50 4.29 -7.17
N PRO A 18 -29.53 2.99 -6.84
CA PRO A 18 -28.44 2.08 -7.21
C PRO A 18 -28.40 1.94 -8.74
N VAL A 19 -27.30 2.38 -9.34
CA VAL A 19 -26.95 1.99 -10.71
C VAL A 19 -26.25 0.65 -10.59
N GLN A 20 -26.96 -0.42 -10.85
CA GLN A 20 -26.37 -1.75 -11.00
C GLN A 20 -25.53 -1.74 -12.28
N ALA A 21 -24.22 -1.82 -12.14
CA ALA A 21 -23.34 -2.16 -13.25
C ALA A 21 -23.53 -3.66 -13.58
N ASP A 22 -24.37 -3.95 -14.57
CA ASP A 22 -24.67 -5.31 -15.01
C ASP A 22 -23.55 -5.78 -15.95
N CYS A 23 -22.67 -6.64 -15.46
CA CYS A 23 -21.56 -7.23 -16.23
C CYS A 23 -22.03 -8.14 -17.38
N THR A 24 -23.33 -8.34 -17.58
CA THR A 24 -23.87 -9.18 -18.65
C THR A 24 -23.89 -8.53 -20.03
N ALA A 25 -23.59 -7.23 -20.13
CA ALA A 25 -23.64 -6.46 -21.38
C ALA A 25 -22.30 -5.82 -21.78
N ALA A 26 -21.20 -6.09 -21.07
CA ALA A 26 -19.88 -5.52 -21.37
C ALA A 26 -19.26 -6.20 -22.59
N ASN A 27 -18.75 -5.39 -23.51
CA ASN A 27 -17.87 -5.84 -24.59
C ASN A 27 -16.65 -6.56 -23.98
N GLU A 28 -16.18 -7.63 -24.62
CA GLU A 28 -15.09 -8.54 -24.16
C GLU A 28 -13.73 -7.88 -23.89
N THR A 29 -13.65 -6.56 -23.78
CA THR A 29 -12.41 -5.77 -23.69
C THR A 29 -12.13 -5.12 -22.33
N GLU A 30 -13.07 -5.10 -21.38
CA GLU A 30 -12.83 -4.55 -20.05
C GLU A 30 -12.97 -5.64 -18.97
N PRO A 31 -11.98 -5.83 -18.09
CA PRO A 31 -12.06 -6.79 -17.01
C PRO A 31 -13.12 -6.35 -15.99
N CYS A 32 -14.25 -7.00 -16.00
CA CYS A 32 -15.33 -6.76 -15.06
C CYS A 32 -15.09 -7.54 -13.77
N ILE A 33 -15.11 -6.86 -12.62
CA ILE A 33 -15.03 -7.50 -11.31
C ILE A 33 -16.43 -7.93 -10.91
N ALA A 34 -16.62 -9.22 -10.61
CA ALA A 34 -17.89 -9.71 -10.11
C ALA A 34 -18.20 -9.11 -8.73
N SER A 35 -19.30 -8.36 -8.62
CA SER A 35 -19.77 -7.82 -7.35
C SER A 35 -20.41 -8.90 -6.49
N GLU A 36 -20.42 -8.69 -5.15
CA GLU A 36 -21.04 -9.56 -4.15
C GLU A 36 -20.48 -10.98 -4.04
N GLN A 37 -19.25 -11.19 -4.53
CA GLN A 37 -18.55 -12.47 -4.46
C GLN A 37 -17.16 -12.30 -3.88
N TRP A 38 -16.74 -13.27 -3.07
CA TRP A 38 -15.35 -13.37 -2.66
C TRP A 38 -14.49 -13.78 -3.85
N GLN A 39 -13.40 -13.07 -4.04
CA GLN A 39 -12.36 -13.41 -5.00
C GLN A 39 -11.12 -13.82 -4.24
N PHE A 40 -10.60 -14.98 -4.56
CA PHE A 40 -9.38 -15.48 -3.97
C PHE A 40 -8.44 -15.96 -5.05
N SER A 41 -7.25 -15.41 -5.07
CA SER A 41 -6.14 -15.91 -5.88
C SER A 41 -4.89 -16.12 -5.05
N LEU A 42 -4.02 -16.98 -5.53
CA LEU A 42 -2.72 -17.25 -4.89
C LEU A 42 -1.67 -17.33 -5.99
N ALA A 43 -0.66 -16.47 -5.92
CA ALA A 43 0.50 -16.73 -6.76
C ALA A 43 1.64 -17.32 -5.97
N MET A 44 2.46 -17.99 -6.73
CA MET A 44 3.64 -18.70 -6.29
C MET A 44 4.79 -18.36 -7.23
N GLY A 45 5.94 -17.99 -6.66
CA GLY A 45 7.05 -17.56 -7.48
C GLY A 45 8.30 -17.25 -6.67
N ALA A 46 9.13 -16.38 -7.22
CA ALA A 46 10.34 -15.90 -6.59
C ALA A 46 10.35 -14.37 -6.60
N GLY A 47 10.71 -13.80 -5.48
CA GLY A 47 10.84 -12.36 -5.33
C GLY A 47 11.25 -11.95 -3.92
N TYR A 48 11.45 -10.67 -3.71
CA TYR A 48 11.64 -10.10 -2.38
C TYR A 48 11.27 -8.61 -2.34
N ARG A 49 10.98 -8.13 -1.14
CA ARG A 49 11.00 -6.71 -0.78
C ARG A 49 12.21 -6.46 0.11
N SER A 50 13.07 -5.52 -0.29
CA SER A 50 14.24 -5.16 0.52
C SER A 50 13.80 -4.55 1.84
N ASN A 51 14.56 -4.86 2.91
CA ASN A 51 14.39 -4.19 4.19
C ASN A 51 15.42 -3.05 4.27
N PRO A 52 14.99 -1.80 4.39
CA PRO A 52 15.90 -0.67 4.40
C PRO A 52 16.64 -0.49 5.73
N LEU A 53 16.31 -1.27 6.77
CA LEU A 53 16.84 -1.11 8.13
C LEU A 53 18.13 -1.90 8.34
N HIS A 54 19.06 -1.36 9.10
CA HIS A 54 20.26 -2.07 9.55
C HIS A 54 19.91 -3.35 10.31
N GLY A 55 20.47 -4.47 9.89
CA GLY A 55 20.17 -5.81 10.43
C GLY A 55 18.77 -6.31 10.07
N GLY A 56 18.01 -5.57 9.27
CA GLY A 56 16.73 -5.99 8.71
C GLY A 56 16.91 -7.08 7.65
N HIS A 57 16.08 -8.11 7.72
CA HIS A 57 16.07 -9.14 6.69
C HIS A 57 15.08 -8.79 5.60
N ASN A 58 15.48 -8.92 4.34
CA ASN A 58 14.57 -8.78 3.22
C ASN A 58 13.36 -9.68 3.42
N ILE A 59 12.19 -9.17 3.05
CA ILE A 59 10.93 -9.89 3.10
C ILE A 59 10.78 -10.61 1.77
N PRO A 60 10.92 -11.94 1.75
CA PRO A 60 10.85 -12.65 0.50
C PRO A 60 9.39 -12.87 0.08
N LEU A 61 9.16 -12.82 -1.20
CA LEU A 61 7.86 -12.92 -1.84
C LEU A 61 7.80 -14.25 -2.63
N TRP A 62 7.30 -15.33 -2.02
CA TRP A 62 7.18 -16.65 -2.65
C TRP A 62 5.75 -17.13 -2.84
N LEU A 63 4.89 -16.81 -1.88
CA LEU A 63 3.46 -17.06 -1.95
C LEU A 63 2.77 -15.74 -1.67
N MET A 64 1.74 -15.36 -2.38
CA MET A 64 1.03 -14.12 -2.22
C MET A 64 -0.48 -14.39 -2.32
N PRO A 65 -1.21 -14.44 -1.23
CA PRO A 65 -2.64 -14.50 -1.25
C PRO A 65 -3.19 -13.15 -1.70
N ASP A 66 -4.19 -13.17 -2.52
CA ASP A 66 -5.02 -12.04 -2.86
C ASP A 66 -6.45 -12.40 -2.50
N LEU A 67 -7.04 -11.63 -1.61
CA LEU A 67 -8.39 -11.85 -1.11
C LEU A 67 -9.15 -10.55 -1.16
N SER A 68 -10.20 -10.52 -1.97
CA SER A 68 -11.05 -9.36 -2.10
C SER A 68 -12.53 -9.72 -2.10
N TYR A 69 -13.35 -8.76 -1.69
CA TYR A 69 -14.80 -8.79 -1.75
C TYR A 69 -15.29 -7.36 -2.04
N TYR A 70 -16.14 -7.20 -3.03
CA TYR A 70 -16.76 -5.93 -3.38
C TYR A 70 -18.27 -6.10 -3.38
N GLY A 71 -18.93 -5.57 -2.35
CA GLY A 71 -20.37 -5.48 -2.25
C GLY A 71 -20.89 -4.14 -2.77
N GLU A 72 -22.18 -3.88 -2.58
CA GLU A 72 -22.82 -2.61 -3.02
C GLU A 72 -22.11 -1.36 -2.48
N HIS A 73 -21.72 -1.37 -1.20
CA HIS A 73 -21.01 -0.27 -0.54
C HIS A 73 -19.78 -0.75 0.22
N TRP A 74 -19.84 -1.93 0.85
CA TRP A 74 -18.75 -2.47 1.63
C TRP A 74 -17.77 -3.21 0.75
N PHE A 75 -16.50 -3.02 0.98
CA PHE A 75 -15.47 -3.82 0.36
C PHE A 75 -14.40 -4.27 1.37
N PHE A 76 -13.82 -5.40 1.08
CA PHE A 76 -12.59 -5.88 1.71
C PHE A 76 -11.57 -6.14 0.59
N ASP A 77 -10.39 -5.58 0.73
CA ASP A 77 -9.31 -5.72 -0.24
C ASP A 77 -7.98 -5.85 0.49
N ASN A 78 -7.46 -7.07 0.56
CA ASN A 78 -6.12 -7.36 1.09
C ASN A 78 -5.81 -6.68 2.42
N ALA A 79 -6.64 -6.94 3.44
CA ALA A 79 -6.60 -6.35 4.78
C ALA A 79 -6.98 -4.85 4.86
N THR A 80 -7.49 -4.26 3.79
CA THR A 80 -8.19 -2.97 3.82
C THR A 80 -9.69 -3.22 3.85
N LEU A 81 -10.37 -2.71 4.86
CA LEU A 81 -11.83 -2.69 4.96
C LEU A 81 -12.31 -1.29 4.60
N GLY A 82 -13.34 -1.19 3.78
CA GLY A 82 -13.87 0.10 3.39
C GLY A 82 -15.38 0.13 3.15
N TYR A 83 -15.90 1.35 3.14
CA TYR A 83 -17.26 1.67 2.75
C TYR A 83 -17.22 2.79 1.70
N SER A 84 -17.82 2.56 0.55
CA SER A 84 -17.72 3.42 -0.64
C SER A 84 -19.01 4.12 -0.96
N TRP A 85 -18.90 5.36 -1.43
CA TRP A 85 -19.95 6.16 -2.03
C TRP A 85 -19.53 6.56 -3.44
N GLU A 86 -20.40 6.34 -4.40
CA GLU A 86 -20.22 6.87 -5.75
C GLU A 86 -20.65 8.34 -5.76
N LEU A 87 -19.72 9.23 -6.08
CA LEU A 87 -19.98 10.67 -6.22
C LEU A 87 -20.31 11.06 -7.67
N GLY A 88 -20.12 10.13 -8.60
CA GLY A 88 -20.37 10.26 -10.04
C GLY A 88 -19.90 9.01 -10.77
N PRO A 89 -20.04 8.97 -12.11
CA PRO A 89 -19.68 7.78 -12.88
C PRO A 89 -18.20 7.40 -12.79
N ASP A 90 -17.33 8.38 -12.57
CA ASP A 90 -15.88 8.18 -12.57
C ASP A 90 -15.25 8.50 -11.21
N LEU A 91 -16.04 8.85 -10.19
CA LEU A 91 -15.52 9.35 -8.91
C LEU A 91 -16.15 8.59 -7.74
N GLN A 92 -15.29 7.95 -6.93
CA GLN A 92 -15.69 7.19 -5.76
C GLN A 92 -14.94 7.69 -4.52
N LEU A 93 -15.68 7.96 -3.45
CA LEU A 93 -15.14 8.25 -2.13
C LEU A 93 -15.35 7.06 -1.21
N SER A 94 -14.34 6.69 -0.43
CA SER A 94 -14.44 5.59 0.52
C SER A 94 -13.91 6.00 1.89
N LEU A 95 -14.59 5.54 2.94
CA LEU A 95 -14.04 5.47 4.28
C LEU A 95 -13.32 4.13 4.40
N VAL A 96 -12.08 4.13 4.87
CA VAL A 96 -11.22 2.96 4.84
C VAL A 96 -10.47 2.77 6.16
N SER A 97 -10.13 1.50 6.46
CA SER A 97 -9.30 1.14 7.60
C SER A 97 -8.35 0.01 7.21
N ARG A 98 -7.09 0.10 7.69
CA ARG A 98 -6.06 -0.93 7.46
C ARG A 98 -4.99 -0.90 8.54
N PHE A 99 -4.19 -1.95 8.64
CA PHE A 99 -2.97 -1.91 9.45
C PHE A 99 -1.88 -1.08 8.78
N ASN A 100 -1.14 -0.31 9.59
CA ASN A 100 0.00 0.47 9.11
C ASN A 100 1.15 -0.46 8.67
N GLU A 101 1.75 -0.17 7.52
CA GLU A 101 2.74 -1.05 6.88
C GLU A 101 4.14 -0.95 7.49
N GLU A 102 4.45 0.13 8.22
CA GLU A 102 5.82 0.41 8.70
C GLU A 102 6.33 -0.67 9.64
N GLN A 103 5.46 -1.27 10.46
CA GLN A 103 5.85 -2.37 11.33
C GLN A 103 6.41 -3.59 10.57
N GLY A 104 6.02 -3.75 9.31
CA GLY A 104 6.49 -4.84 8.46
C GLY A 104 8.01 -4.91 8.31
N TYR A 105 8.70 -3.78 8.38
CA TYR A 105 10.16 -3.73 8.32
C TYR A 105 10.83 -4.18 9.63
N PHE A 106 10.16 -4.01 10.77
CA PHE A 106 10.67 -4.36 12.09
C PHE A 106 10.38 -5.80 12.50
N ARG A 107 9.33 -6.40 11.94
CA ARG A 107 8.90 -7.77 12.25
C ARG A 107 8.67 -8.57 10.97
N ARG A 108 9.57 -9.51 10.70
CA ARG A 108 9.45 -10.42 9.55
C ARG A 108 8.12 -11.18 9.48
N ARG A 109 7.54 -11.55 10.63
CA ARG A 109 6.24 -12.25 10.74
C ARG A 109 5.11 -11.29 11.11
N SER A 110 5.19 -10.02 10.73
CA SER A 110 4.07 -9.12 10.91
C SER A 110 2.91 -9.52 10.00
N PRO A 111 1.65 -9.42 10.47
CA PRO A 111 0.46 -9.65 9.62
C PRO A 111 0.43 -8.74 8.39
N VAL A 112 1.00 -7.53 8.48
CA VAL A 112 1.10 -6.59 7.35
C VAL A 112 2.01 -7.08 6.22
N ASN A 113 2.89 -8.05 6.47
CA ASN A 113 3.72 -8.68 5.46
C ASN A 113 3.03 -9.86 4.76
N LEU A 114 1.86 -10.29 5.24
CA LEU A 114 1.09 -11.36 4.62
C LEU A 114 0.38 -10.86 3.36
N PHE A 115 -0.13 -9.64 3.41
CA PHE A 115 -0.74 -8.98 2.28
C PHE A 115 0.16 -7.82 1.88
N GLU A 116 0.71 -7.84 0.69
CA GLU A 116 1.45 -6.71 0.12
C GLU A 116 0.44 -5.67 -0.37
N SER A 117 -0.37 -5.14 0.56
CA SER A 117 -1.62 -4.44 0.33
C SER A 117 -1.57 -3.31 -0.69
N GLN A 118 -0.42 -2.66 -0.87
CA GLN A 118 -0.28 -1.61 -1.89
C GLN A 118 0.13 -2.14 -3.28
N PHE A 119 0.59 -3.38 -3.39
CA PHE A 119 0.72 -4.04 -4.68
C PHE A 119 -0.63 -4.62 -5.10
N ILE A 120 -1.40 -5.11 -4.16
CA ILE A 120 -2.56 -5.94 -4.40
C ILE A 120 -3.82 -5.12 -4.62
N SER A 121 -4.02 -3.99 -3.92
CA SER A 121 -5.15 -3.08 -4.24
C SER A 121 -5.00 -2.40 -5.59
N ASP A 122 -3.81 -2.45 -6.15
CA ASP A 122 -3.56 -2.14 -7.54
C ASP A 122 -3.32 -3.44 -8.33
N MET A 123 -3.02 -4.60 -7.66
CA MET A 123 -2.63 -5.86 -8.30
C MET A 123 -2.21 -6.98 -7.31
N GLY A 124 -2.83 -8.16 -7.34
CA GLY A 124 -2.60 -9.25 -6.41
C GLY A 124 -1.22 -9.91 -6.31
N VAL A 125 -0.91 -10.41 -5.15
CA VAL A 125 -0.18 -11.64 -4.78
C VAL A 125 1.12 -11.67 -3.95
N ALA A 126 1.35 -12.45 -2.87
CA ALA A 126 2.50 -12.56 -1.96
C ALA A 126 3.13 -13.93 -1.59
N GLY A 127 4.23 -14.03 -0.87
CA GLY A 127 4.74 -15.14 -0.14
C GLY A 127 6.14 -15.29 0.41
N PRO A 128 6.52 -16.13 1.39
CA PRO A 128 7.69 -15.97 2.26
C PRO A 128 8.96 -16.78 1.93
N VAL A 129 10.15 -16.48 2.50
CA VAL A 129 11.28 -17.31 3.01
C VAL A 129 12.66 -16.67 3.31
N GLN A 130 13.62 -17.24 3.65
CA GLN A 130 14.73 -17.66 4.50
C GLN A 130 16.07 -16.84 4.41
N LYS A 131 16.85 -16.92 5.48
CA LYS A 131 17.99 -16.11 5.98
C LYS A 131 19.36 -16.31 5.33
N VAL A 132 20.21 -15.25 5.38
CA VAL A 132 21.65 -15.32 5.71
C VAL A 132 22.07 -14.02 6.41
N ALA A 133 23.00 -14.09 7.36
CA ALA A 133 23.40 -13.03 8.30
C ALA A 133 24.80 -12.44 8.00
N THR A 134 25.07 -11.17 8.37
CA THR A 134 26.15 -10.68 9.26
C THR A 134 26.64 -9.26 8.96
N LYS A 135 26.56 -8.31 9.88
CA LYS A 135 27.61 -7.46 10.44
C LYS A 135 27.03 -6.38 11.39
N GLN A 136 27.85 -5.96 12.33
CA GLN A 136 27.49 -5.19 13.51
C GLN A 136 27.39 -3.69 13.20
N GLU A 137 26.17 -3.23 13.04
CA GLU A 137 25.70 -1.85 13.04
C GLU A 137 24.44 -1.85 13.90
N LEU A 138 23.95 -0.71 14.35
CA LEU A 138 22.75 -0.64 15.22
C LEU A 138 21.63 -1.51 14.60
N SER A 139 21.44 -2.70 15.15
CA SER A 139 20.54 -3.70 14.62
C SER A 139 19.11 -3.44 15.13
N ILE A 140 18.09 -3.76 14.31
CA ILE A 140 16.68 -3.78 14.72
C ILE A 140 16.45 -4.57 16.02
N SER A 141 17.37 -5.45 16.41
CA SER A 141 17.30 -6.19 17.67
C SER A 141 17.50 -5.32 18.90
N GLN A 142 18.08 -4.14 18.75
CA GLN A 142 18.32 -3.16 19.83
C GLN A 142 17.24 -2.07 19.87
N ALA A 143 16.50 -1.88 18.75
CA ALA A 143 15.37 -0.97 18.72
C ALA A 143 14.17 -1.58 19.45
N ASP A 144 13.43 -0.76 20.20
CA ASP A 144 12.19 -1.17 20.84
C ASP A 144 11.18 -1.72 19.82
N LYS A 145 10.30 -2.60 20.29
CA LYS A 145 9.29 -3.21 19.41
C LYS A 145 8.33 -2.16 18.90
N ARG A 146 8.48 -1.75 17.65
CA ARG A 146 7.58 -0.80 17.00
C ARG A 146 6.13 -1.34 16.99
N PRO A 147 5.14 -0.50 17.34
CA PRO A 147 3.77 -0.93 17.52
C PRO A 147 3.12 -1.32 16.18
N LEU A 148 2.12 -2.20 16.25
CA LEU A 148 1.18 -2.41 15.15
C LEU A 148 0.06 -1.38 15.28
N ALA A 149 0.01 -0.42 14.38
CA ALA A 149 -1.01 0.61 14.36
C ALA A 149 -2.14 0.24 13.40
N LEU A 150 -3.36 0.70 13.72
CA LEU A 150 -4.53 0.63 12.86
C LEU A 150 -4.81 2.05 12.36
N ASP A 151 -4.81 2.22 11.06
CA ASP A 151 -5.11 3.47 10.39
C ASP A 151 -6.57 3.48 9.92
N GLY A 152 -7.25 4.61 10.12
CA GLY A 152 -8.53 4.94 9.51
C GLY A 152 -8.36 6.13 8.59
N GLY A 153 -9.14 6.22 7.52
CA GLY A 153 -8.92 7.31 6.58
C GLY A 153 -9.94 7.43 5.46
N LEU A 154 -9.67 8.33 4.55
CA LEU A 154 -10.48 8.58 3.36
C LEU A 154 -9.67 8.21 2.11
N GLN A 155 -10.35 7.57 1.18
CA GLN A 155 -9.81 7.23 -0.14
C GLN A 155 -10.70 7.81 -1.22
N LEU A 156 -10.12 8.55 -2.14
CA LEU A 156 -10.78 9.05 -3.34
C LEU A 156 -10.17 8.34 -4.55
N ASN A 157 -11.01 7.68 -5.33
CA ASN A 157 -10.65 7.10 -6.62
C ASN A 157 -11.28 7.92 -7.74
N TRP A 158 -10.50 8.26 -8.74
CA TRP A 158 -10.97 8.93 -9.94
C TRP A 158 -10.52 8.14 -11.18
N PHE A 159 -11.51 7.56 -11.86
CA PHE A 159 -11.32 6.71 -13.03
C PHE A 159 -11.45 7.56 -14.30
N LEU A 160 -10.33 7.93 -14.90
CA LEU A 160 -10.29 8.65 -16.17
C LEU A 160 -9.99 7.65 -17.30
N PRO A 161 -10.38 7.93 -18.56
CA PRO A 161 -10.03 7.07 -19.69
C PRO A 161 -8.52 6.82 -19.77
N GLY A 162 -8.09 5.58 -19.52
CA GLY A 162 -6.69 5.16 -19.52
C GLY A 162 -5.84 5.65 -18.34
N LEU A 163 -6.41 6.30 -17.34
CA LEU A 163 -5.69 6.79 -16.17
C LEU A 163 -6.55 6.64 -14.89
N HIS A 164 -6.04 5.95 -13.89
CA HIS A 164 -6.65 5.87 -12.57
C HIS A 164 -5.85 6.75 -11.60
N LEU A 165 -6.52 7.68 -10.95
CA LEU A 165 -5.97 8.52 -9.90
C LEU A 165 -6.53 8.09 -8.55
N LYS A 166 -5.67 7.96 -7.55
CA LYS A 166 -6.03 7.54 -6.20
C LYS A 166 -5.39 8.46 -5.18
N LEU A 167 -6.20 9.01 -4.30
CA LEU A 167 -5.77 9.84 -3.18
C LEU A 167 -6.20 9.17 -1.89
N ASN A 168 -5.28 8.92 -0.97
CA ASN A 168 -5.55 8.36 0.33
C ASN A 168 -5.03 9.32 1.41
N TRP A 169 -5.87 9.61 2.40
CA TRP A 169 -5.47 10.25 3.64
C TRP A 169 -5.77 9.30 4.79
N TRP A 170 -4.79 9.09 5.66
CA TRP A 170 -4.84 8.17 6.77
C TRP A 170 -4.47 8.84 8.07
N HIS A 171 -5.10 8.44 9.17
CA HIS A 171 -4.80 8.84 10.53
C HIS A 171 -4.76 7.62 11.43
N ASP A 172 -3.85 7.60 12.40
CA ASP A 172 -3.76 6.53 13.40
C ASP A 172 -4.94 6.57 14.35
N ILE A 173 -5.89 5.64 14.18
CA ILE A 173 -7.05 5.51 15.06
C ILE A 173 -6.78 4.63 16.29
N SER A 174 -5.64 3.94 16.32
CA SER A 174 -5.20 3.10 17.44
C SER A 174 -4.33 3.82 18.46
N GLN A 175 -4.00 5.09 18.22
CA GLN A 175 -3.17 5.95 19.09
C GLN A 175 -1.78 5.35 19.38
N GLN A 176 -1.18 4.69 18.40
CA GLN A 176 0.15 4.11 18.52
C GLN A 176 1.25 5.10 18.13
N TYR A 177 1.01 5.93 17.12
CA TYR A 177 1.95 6.98 16.70
C TYR A 177 1.30 8.37 16.65
N ASP A 178 -0.04 8.47 16.80
CA ASP A 178 -0.82 9.72 16.86
C ASP A 178 -0.50 10.69 15.71
N GLY A 179 -0.39 10.14 14.52
CA GLY A 179 0.01 10.89 13.33
C GLY A 179 -0.84 10.58 12.11
N GLN A 180 -0.43 11.11 10.98
CA GLN A 180 -1.14 10.99 9.72
C GLN A 180 -0.22 10.82 8.52
N HIS A 181 -0.75 10.27 7.43
CA HIS A 181 -0.05 10.19 6.17
C HIS A 181 -0.99 10.33 4.97
N LEU A 182 -0.44 10.81 3.88
CA LEU A 182 -1.12 11.03 2.60
C LEU A 182 -0.42 10.21 1.53
N ARG A 183 -1.18 9.60 0.61
CA ARG A 183 -0.62 8.98 -0.58
C ARG A 183 -1.43 9.38 -1.81
N MET A 184 -0.76 9.96 -2.78
CA MET A 184 -1.28 10.25 -4.11
C MET A 184 -0.69 9.24 -5.08
N ALA A 185 -1.52 8.61 -5.90
CA ALA A 185 -1.06 7.64 -6.89
C ALA A 185 -1.75 7.88 -8.22
N ALA A 186 -1.05 7.55 -9.29
CA ALA A 186 -1.55 7.52 -10.66
C ALA A 186 -1.13 6.22 -11.31
N SER A 187 -2.02 5.53 -11.99
CA SER A 187 -1.71 4.33 -12.74
C SER A 187 -2.38 4.31 -14.09
N THR A 188 -1.72 3.68 -15.06
CA THR A 188 -2.22 3.47 -16.43
C THR A 188 -1.92 2.05 -16.87
N GLY A 189 -2.84 1.44 -17.59
CA GLY A 189 -2.71 0.09 -18.12
C GLY A 189 -2.82 0.05 -19.64
N TRP A 190 -2.16 -0.91 -20.27
CA TRP A 190 -2.29 -1.19 -21.70
C TRP A 190 -2.13 -2.67 -22.00
N HIS A 191 -2.83 -3.11 -23.03
CA HIS A 191 -2.72 -4.47 -23.56
C HIS A 191 -1.69 -4.55 -24.67
N SER A 192 -0.97 -5.64 -24.73
CA SER A 192 -0.03 -5.97 -25.81
C SER A 192 -0.14 -7.45 -26.19
N ARG A 193 0.50 -7.83 -27.29
CA ARG A 193 0.55 -9.24 -27.72
C ARG A 193 1.26 -10.17 -26.71
N ILE A 194 2.08 -9.60 -25.85
CA ILE A 194 2.85 -10.32 -24.82
C ILE A 194 2.27 -10.11 -23.41
N GLY A 195 0.98 -9.75 -23.30
CA GLY A 195 0.28 -9.60 -22.05
C GLY A 195 -0.14 -8.18 -21.72
N GLU A 196 -0.63 -8.01 -20.52
CA GLU A 196 -1.12 -6.77 -19.96
C GLU A 196 -0.05 -6.11 -19.12
N TRP A 197 0.05 -4.81 -19.25
CA TRP A 197 1.02 -3.99 -18.53
C TRP A 197 0.30 -2.93 -17.72
N GLN A 198 0.79 -2.67 -16.54
CA GLN A 198 0.35 -1.54 -15.72
C GLN A 198 1.57 -0.81 -15.18
N LEU A 199 1.60 0.50 -15.38
CA LEU A 199 2.60 1.42 -14.86
C LEU A 199 1.94 2.28 -13.79
N GLY A 200 2.57 2.38 -12.62
CA GLY A 200 2.14 3.21 -11.51
C GLY A 200 3.23 4.16 -11.06
N ALA A 201 2.81 5.34 -10.61
CA ALA A 201 3.64 6.28 -9.89
C ALA A 201 2.88 6.76 -8.65
N ALA A 202 3.57 6.93 -7.53
CA ALA A 202 2.95 7.46 -6.32
C ALA A 202 3.89 8.40 -5.57
N LEU A 203 3.29 9.25 -4.75
CA LEU A 203 3.99 10.13 -3.83
C LEU A 203 3.30 10.02 -2.48
N ALA A 204 4.02 9.51 -1.48
CA ALA A 204 3.54 9.43 -0.11
C ALA A 204 4.19 10.52 0.74
N TRP A 205 3.39 11.20 1.55
CA TRP A 205 3.83 12.07 2.63
C TRP A 205 3.50 11.42 3.96
N LYS A 206 4.47 11.35 4.84
CA LYS A 206 4.35 10.83 6.21
C LYS A 206 4.73 11.92 7.19
N ASP A 207 3.89 12.15 8.18
CA ASP A 207 4.15 13.20 9.17
C ASP A 207 5.29 12.82 10.14
N GLN A 208 5.69 13.79 10.96
CA GLN A 208 6.78 13.64 11.91
C GLN A 208 6.47 12.59 12.99
N HIS A 209 5.22 12.46 13.44
CA HIS A 209 4.84 11.52 14.48
C HIS A 209 5.01 10.07 14.01
N LEU A 210 4.51 9.75 12.81
CA LEU A 210 4.71 8.45 12.19
C LEU A 210 6.20 8.17 11.97
N MET A 211 6.91 9.13 11.35
CA MET A 211 8.33 8.96 11.05
C MET A 211 9.16 8.79 12.31
N HIS A 212 8.89 9.58 13.37
CA HIS A 212 9.62 9.46 14.63
C HIS A 212 9.33 8.14 15.34
N THR A 213 8.08 7.69 15.38
CA THR A 213 7.71 6.41 16.01
C THR A 213 8.41 5.22 15.37
N TYR A 214 8.54 5.17 14.05
CA TYR A 214 9.16 4.03 13.37
C TYR A 214 10.65 4.21 13.13
N TYR A 215 11.14 5.41 12.81
CA TYR A 215 12.51 5.67 12.37
C TYR A 215 13.30 6.57 13.32
N GLY A 216 12.69 7.08 14.38
CA GLY A 216 13.38 7.79 15.46
C GLY A 216 14.13 6.83 16.36
N LEU A 217 15.07 7.37 17.13
CA LEU A 217 15.81 6.69 18.19
C LEU A 217 15.76 7.53 19.47
N ASN A 218 15.45 6.89 20.59
CA ASN A 218 15.65 7.48 21.90
C ASN A 218 17.06 7.16 22.43
N ALA A 219 17.51 7.88 23.44
CA ALA A 219 18.87 7.73 24.00
C ALA A 219 19.14 6.31 24.55
N GLN A 220 18.11 5.58 24.96
CA GLN A 220 18.22 4.22 25.50
C GLN A 220 18.42 3.18 24.38
N GLU A 221 17.74 3.37 23.23
CA GLU A 221 17.88 2.51 22.04
C GLU A 221 19.20 2.73 21.31
N GLY A 222 19.71 3.98 21.33
CA GLY A 222 20.86 4.40 20.55
C GLY A 222 22.20 4.43 21.29
N ASP A 223 22.35 3.77 22.45
CA ASP A 223 23.56 3.87 23.29
C ASP A 223 23.97 5.34 23.57
N GLY A 224 23.00 6.20 23.83
CA GLY A 224 23.17 7.63 24.03
C GLY A 224 23.01 8.49 22.78
N LEU A 225 22.84 7.90 21.61
CA LEU A 225 22.49 8.60 20.37
C LEU A 225 20.96 8.80 20.31
N GLU A 226 20.53 10.04 20.23
CA GLU A 226 19.13 10.41 20.02
C GLU A 226 18.94 10.91 18.59
N TYR A 227 17.92 10.42 17.88
CA TYR A 227 17.58 10.88 16.55
C TYR A 227 16.08 11.12 16.43
N ARG A 228 15.69 12.33 16.04
CA ARG A 228 14.31 12.71 15.74
C ARG A 228 14.09 12.69 14.24
N ALA A 229 13.29 11.73 13.78
CA ALA A 229 12.89 11.70 12.39
C ALA A 229 11.86 12.81 12.12
N GLU A 230 12.02 13.49 10.99
CA GLU A 230 11.09 14.52 10.52
C GLU A 230 10.11 13.96 9.50
N ALA A 231 9.10 14.75 9.13
CA ALA A 231 8.18 14.41 8.06
C ALA A 231 8.92 14.13 6.75
N SER A 232 8.42 13.17 5.96
CA SER A 232 9.12 12.69 4.77
C SER A 232 8.19 12.55 3.57
N TRP A 233 8.68 12.95 2.40
CA TRP A 233 8.10 12.64 1.11
C TRP A 233 8.79 11.42 0.50
N GLN A 234 7.99 10.45 0.04
CA GLN A 234 8.47 9.17 -0.46
C GLN A 234 7.88 8.89 -1.85
N PRO A 235 8.60 9.24 -2.92
CA PRO A 235 8.18 8.88 -4.28
C PRO A 235 8.28 7.37 -4.51
N GLU A 236 7.42 6.87 -5.39
CA GLU A 236 7.38 5.46 -5.77
C GLU A 236 7.09 5.31 -7.25
N ILE A 237 7.68 4.33 -7.88
CA ILE A 237 7.34 3.85 -9.22
C ILE A 237 7.11 2.35 -9.18
N SER A 238 6.11 1.86 -9.93
CA SER A 238 5.79 0.43 -10.02
C SER A 238 5.49 0.04 -11.45
N LEU A 239 5.84 -1.18 -11.80
CA LEU A 239 5.51 -1.81 -13.07
C LEU A 239 5.00 -3.22 -12.81
N GLN A 240 3.88 -3.54 -13.39
CA GLN A 240 3.34 -4.90 -13.45
C GLN A 240 3.27 -5.37 -14.88
N TRP A 241 3.46 -6.65 -15.02
CA TRP A 241 3.16 -7.41 -16.22
C TRP A 241 2.43 -8.68 -15.83
N GLN A 242 1.38 -9.00 -16.58
CA GLN A 242 0.64 -10.25 -16.44
C GLN A 242 0.31 -10.82 -17.81
N TYR A 243 0.35 -12.15 -17.91
CA TYR A 243 0.05 -12.88 -19.12
C TYR A 243 -0.90 -14.05 -18.79
N PRO A 244 -2.14 -14.03 -19.27
CA PRO A 244 -3.08 -15.12 -19.03
C PRO A 244 -2.63 -16.39 -19.80
N LEU A 245 -2.48 -17.50 -19.07
CA LEU A 245 -2.17 -18.81 -19.64
C LEU A 245 -3.44 -19.61 -19.88
N THR A 246 -4.39 -19.51 -18.97
CA THR A 246 -5.75 -20.11 -19.02
C THR A 246 -6.71 -19.16 -18.29
N GLU A 247 -7.99 -19.52 -18.20
CA GLU A 247 -9.00 -18.77 -17.42
C GLU A 247 -8.62 -18.62 -15.93
N ARG A 248 -7.81 -19.52 -15.38
CA ARG A 248 -7.43 -19.54 -13.96
C ARG A 248 -5.94 -19.32 -13.69
N TRP A 249 -5.08 -19.55 -14.66
CA TRP A 249 -3.64 -19.41 -14.51
C TRP A 249 -3.11 -18.22 -15.28
N GLN A 250 -2.28 -17.42 -14.64
CA GLN A 250 -1.55 -16.33 -15.29
C GLN A 250 -0.10 -16.28 -14.83
N LEU A 251 0.78 -15.83 -15.71
CA LEU A 251 2.11 -15.37 -15.35
C LEU A 251 2.01 -13.96 -14.79
N LEU A 252 2.82 -13.67 -13.78
CA LEU A 252 2.84 -12.38 -13.12
C LEU A 252 4.28 -11.93 -12.87
N SER A 253 4.57 -10.67 -13.17
CA SER A 253 5.80 -10.01 -12.79
C SER A 253 5.50 -8.64 -12.20
N LEU A 254 6.07 -8.35 -11.03
CA LEU A 254 5.88 -7.13 -10.27
C LEU A 254 7.22 -6.48 -9.98
N TRP A 255 7.29 -5.17 -10.13
CA TRP A 255 8.46 -4.36 -9.85
C TRP A 255 8.02 -3.08 -9.17
N ARG A 256 8.67 -2.73 -8.02
CA ARG A 256 8.43 -1.48 -7.31
C ARG A 256 9.73 -0.93 -6.77
N TYR A 257 9.87 0.39 -6.88
CA TYR A 257 10.96 1.13 -6.29
C TYR A 257 10.39 2.33 -5.53
N ARG A 258 10.60 2.38 -4.22
CA ARG A 258 10.17 3.47 -3.34
C ARG A 258 11.39 4.13 -2.73
N TRP A 259 11.55 5.42 -2.93
CA TRP A 259 12.58 6.21 -2.27
C TRP A 259 12.10 6.59 -0.87
N LEU A 260 13.00 6.45 0.12
CA LEU A 260 12.79 6.89 1.50
C LEU A 260 13.50 8.22 1.69
N ASN A 261 12.92 9.16 2.46
CA ASN A 261 13.51 10.46 2.75
C ASN A 261 13.93 11.27 1.50
N ALA A 262 13.20 11.16 0.39
CA ALA A 262 13.42 12.00 -0.76
C ALA A 262 12.82 13.39 -0.50
N ASP A 263 13.65 14.40 -0.29
CA ASP A 263 13.23 15.80 -0.30
C ASP A 263 12.90 16.21 -1.75
N VAL A 264 11.64 16.10 -2.13
CA VAL A 264 11.17 16.39 -3.50
C VAL A 264 11.16 17.88 -3.80
N ALA A 265 11.19 18.74 -2.78
CA ALA A 265 10.99 20.18 -2.94
C ALA A 265 12.19 21.07 -2.52
N ILE A 266 13.21 20.52 -1.88
CA ILE A 266 14.35 21.31 -1.42
C ILE A 266 15.63 20.50 -1.69
N PRO A 267 16.67 21.09 -2.30
CA PRO A 267 17.96 20.42 -2.40
C PRO A 267 18.38 20.01 -0.99
N ALA A 268 18.73 18.74 -0.82
CA ALA A 268 19.16 18.19 0.46
C ALA A 268 20.23 19.11 1.04
N GLU A 269 19.98 19.72 2.20
CA GLU A 269 21.00 20.49 2.88
C GLU A 269 22.18 19.57 3.18
N PRO A 270 23.42 19.95 2.83
CA PRO A 270 24.59 19.14 3.12
C PRO A 270 24.71 19.01 4.65
N GLY A 271 24.43 17.82 5.17
CA GLY A 271 24.49 17.53 6.60
C GLY A 271 23.21 16.99 7.23
N ARG A 272 22.11 16.84 6.50
CA ARG A 272 20.90 16.19 7.03
C ARG A 272 21.15 14.69 7.14
N MET A 273 21.32 14.22 8.37
CA MET A 273 21.58 12.80 8.64
C MET A 273 20.31 11.98 8.37
N GLN A 274 20.45 10.94 7.57
CA GLN A 274 19.43 9.89 7.48
C GLN A 274 19.29 9.20 8.85
N SER A 275 18.11 8.63 9.14
CA SER A 275 17.94 7.86 10.37
C SER A 275 19.06 6.82 10.52
N PRO A 276 19.73 6.72 11.68
CA PRO A 276 20.76 5.71 11.93
C PRO A 276 20.24 4.28 11.81
N LEU A 277 18.92 4.07 11.81
CA LEU A 277 18.31 2.77 11.56
C LEU A 277 18.29 2.40 10.08
N LEU A 278 18.45 3.35 9.15
CA LEU A 278 18.37 3.11 7.71
C LEU A 278 19.71 2.74 7.11
N GLN A 279 19.80 1.56 6.52
CA GLN A 279 20.93 1.07 5.72
C GLN A 279 20.78 1.46 4.24
N GLU A 280 19.54 1.44 3.71
CA GLU A 280 19.25 1.79 2.33
C GLU A 280 18.29 2.99 2.28
N SER A 281 18.51 3.89 1.32
CA SER A 281 17.63 5.04 1.07
C SER A 281 16.40 4.70 0.21
N ALA A 282 16.22 3.43 -0.15
CA ALA A 282 15.11 2.98 -0.97
C ALA A 282 14.69 1.55 -0.63
N VAL A 283 13.40 1.26 -0.82
CA VAL A 283 12.83 -0.08 -0.80
C VAL A 283 12.64 -0.55 -2.23
N LYS A 284 13.20 -1.71 -2.53
CA LYS A 284 13.11 -2.39 -3.83
C LYS A 284 12.27 -3.64 -3.64
N SER A 285 11.22 -3.79 -4.44
CA SER A 285 10.42 -5.01 -4.46
C SER A 285 10.35 -5.54 -5.87
N TRP A 286 10.46 -6.85 -6.02
CA TRP A 286 10.19 -7.53 -7.26
C TRP A 286 9.66 -8.94 -7.01
N PHE A 287 8.87 -9.42 -7.96
CA PHE A 287 8.33 -10.77 -7.96
C PHE A 287 8.16 -11.26 -9.40
N VAL A 288 8.38 -12.53 -9.62
CA VAL A 288 8.04 -13.25 -10.86
C VAL A 288 7.49 -14.62 -10.49
N GLY A 289 6.33 -14.98 -11.04
CA GLY A 289 5.70 -16.25 -10.71
C GLY A 289 4.42 -16.52 -11.50
N PHE A 290 3.66 -17.46 -10.97
CA PHE A 290 2.35 -17.86 -11.49
C PHE A 290 1.27 -17.50 -10.47
N SER A 291 0.15 -17.00 -10.91
CA SER A 291 -1.04 -16.80 -10.09
C SER A 291 -2.13 -17.77 -10.51
N TYR A 292 -2.84 -18.33 -9.52
CA TYR A 292 -4.00 -19.18 -9.71
C TYR A 292 -5.22 -18.53 -9.05
N ARG A 293 -6.29 -18.37 -9.83
CA ARG A 293 -7.57 -17.86 -9.34
C ARG A 293 -8.45 -19.04 -8.92
N PHE A 294 -8.87 -19.07 -7.67
CA PHE A 294 -9.73 -20.12 -7.10
C PHE A 294 -11.21 -19.78 -7.26
N LEU A 295 -11.55 -18.53 -7.00
CA LEU A 295 -12.90 -17.97 -7.02
C LEU A 295 -12.90 -16.68 -7.82
#